data_c29ef7ae74cfd5376d6f9299ec2c716f
#
_entry.id   c29ef7ae74cfd5376d6f9299ec2c716f
#
_cell.length_a   1.000
_cell.length_b   1.000
_cell.length_c   1.000
_cell.angle_alpha   90.00
_cell.angle_beta   90.00
_cell.angle_gamma   90.00
#
_symmetry.space_group_name_H-M   'P 1'
#
loop_
_entity.id
_entity.type
_entity.pdbx_description
1 polymer ?
#
loop_
_entity_poly.entity_id
_entity_poly.type
_entity_poly.pdbx_seq_one_letter_code
_entity_poly.pdbx_strand_id
1 'polypeptide(L)'
;MNGIVIVDKPQDWTSQDVTARLRRVFNTRRIGHGGTLDPMATGVLPVFVGRATRGVEFFEHAEKTYETVLRLGLTTDTEDVWGETVAERPVEFTAEKLEQVLESFRGEIFQIPPMYSALKVNGQKLCDLARKGREVERKPRPITIHELTLLEVTDNTLRLRVRCSKGTYIRTLCKDIGEALGCGGCMAQLRRVTAGEYTIEESVPLQELLDAENPENTSGVWTPCSVTILK
;
A
#
# COMPACT_ATOMS: atom_id res chain seq x y z
N MET A 1 15.57 -3.73 -22.73
CA MET A 1 15.56 -2.57 -21.81
C MET A 1 15.88 -3.05 -20.40
N ASN A 2 16.63 -2.27 -19.60
CA ASN A 2 16.90 -2.55 -18.18
C ASN A 2 16.77 -1.24 -17.41
N GLY A 3 16.06 -1.23 -16.29
CA GLY A 3 15.90 -0.03 -15.47
C GLY A 3 14.75 -0.17 -14.46
N ILE A 4 14.44 0.93 -13.79
CA ILE A 4 13.32 1.04 -12.86
C ILE A 4 12.39 2.11 -13.38
N VAL A 5 11.09 1.82 -13.42
CA VAL A 5 10.04 2.77 -13.77
C VAL A 5 9.19 2.99 -12.54
N ILE A 6 9.00 4.24 -12.16
CA ILE A 6 8.16 4.59 -11.03
C ILE A 6 6.76 4.87 -11.56
N VAL A 7 5.83 3.99 -11.22
CA VAL A 7 4.45 4.07 -11.70
C VAL A 7 3.56 4.67 -10.62
N ASP A 8 2.76 5.67 -10.96
CA ASP A 8 1.60 6.03 -10.16
C ASP A 8 0.49 5.01 -10.45
N LYS A 9 0.35 4.03 -9.55
CA LYS A 9 -0.64 2.98 -9.69
C LYS A 9 -2.03 3.55 -9.44
N PRO A 10 -2.95 3.44 -10.39
CA PRO A 10 -4.34 3.83 -10.17
C PRO A 10 -5.07 2.83 -9.27
N GLN A 11 -6.23 3.23 -8.77
CA GLN A 11 -7.19 2.36 -8.08
C GLN A 11 -7.69 1.25 -9.03
N ASP A 12 -8.22 0.17 -8.46
CA ASP A 12 -8.81 -1.00 -9.16
C ASP A 12 -7.80 -1.88 -9.93
N TRP A 13 -6.50 -1.59 -9.81
CA TRP A 13 -5.44 -2.41 -10.36
C TRP A 13 -4.68 -3.14 -9.25
N THR A 14 -4.39 -4.43 -9.43
CA THR A 14 -3.37 -5.09 -8.62
C THR A 14 -1.97 -4.70 -9.09
N SER A 15 -0.97 -4.74 -8.20
CA SER A 15 0.45 -4.54 -8.59
C SER A 15 0.89 -5.55 -9.65
N GLN A 16 0.28 -6.75 -9.66
CA GLN A 16 0.56 -7.80 -10.63
C GLN A 16 -0.03 -7.48 -12.02
N ASP A 17 -1.23 -6.87 -12.07
CA ASP A 17 -1.85 -6.45 -13.33
C ASP A 17 -1.01 -5.36 -13.99
N VAL A 18 -0.52 -4.39 -13.19
CA VAL A 18 0.41 -3.35 -13.68
C VAL A 18 1.64 -3.98 -14.33
N THR A 19 2.32 -4.90 -13.62
CA THR A 19 3.51 -5.56 -14.18
C THR A 19 3.17 -6.42 -15.40
N ALA A 20 2.02 -7.11 -15.40
CA ALA A 20 1.58 -7.92 -16.54
C ALA A 20 1.35 -7.06 -17.78
N ARG A 21 0.73 -5.89 -17.62
CA ARG A 21 0.48 -4.96 -18.71
C ARG A 21 1.78 -4.34 -19.25
N LEU A 22 2.67 -3.92 -18.35
CA LEU A 22 3.95 -3.31 -18.72
C LEU A 22 4.93 -4.29 -19.38
N ARG A 23 4.73 -5.63 -19.28
CA ARG A 23 5.48 -6.60 -20.10
C ARG A 23 5.31 -6.36 -21.58
N ARG A 24 4.13 -5.94 -22.04
CA ARG A 24 3.85 -5.60 -23.44
C ARG A 24 4.53 -4.29 -23.81
N VAL A 25 4.32 -3.23 -22.99
CA VAL A 25 4.90 -1.90 -23.22
C VAL A 25 6.43 -1.98 -23.38
N PHE A 26 7.10 -2.73 -22.51
CA PHE A 26 8.57 -2.83 -22.54
C PHE A 26 9.10 -4.04 -23.34
N ASN A 27 8.21 -4.79 -24.00
CA ASN A 27 8.54 -6.01 -24.75
C ASN A 27 9.53 -6.92 -24.00
N THR A 28 9.21 -7.23 -22.73
CA THR A 28 10.07 -8.06 -21.88
C THR A 28 9.25 -8.96 -20.95
N ARG A 29 9.74 -10.19 -20.76
CA ARG A 29 9.15 -11.11 -19.77
C ARG A 29 9.69 -10.87 -18.34
N ARG A 30 10.87 -10.23 -18.24
CA ARG A 30 11.52 -9.96 -16.95
C ARG A 30 11.05 -8.62 -16.42
N ILE A 31 10.01 -8.67 -15.56
CA ILE A 31 9.46 -7.51 -14.89
C ILE A 31 8.98 -7.91 -13.49
N GLY A 32 9.17 -7.04 -12.51
CA GLY A 32 8.73 -7.23 -11.13
C GLY A 32 8.46 -5.89 -10.47
N HIS A 33 7.84 -5.87 -9.30
CA HIS A 33 7.56 -4.64 -8.56
C HIS A 33 8.17 -4.66 -7.16
N GLY A 34 8.54 -3.49 -6.65
CA GLY A 34 9.09 -3.26 -5.32
C GLY A 34 8.02 -3.01 -4.26
N GLY A 35 7.35 -4.06 -3.83
CA GLY A 35 6.32 -4.01 -2.78
C GLY A 35 4.90 -3.87 -3.31
N THR A 36 4.06 -4.78 -2.87
CA THR A 36 2.65 -4.87 -3.27
C THR A 36 1.86 -3.66 -2.77
N LEU A 37 0.97 -3.15 -3.62
CA LEU A 37 -0.15 -2.29 -3.26
C LEU A 37 -1.44 -3.08 -3.50
N ASP A 38 -2.38 -2.99 -2.57
CA ASP A 38 -3.72 -3.57 -2.70
C ASP A 38 -4.48 -2.90 -3.88
N PRO A 39 -5.53 -3.53 -4.44
CA PRO A 39 -6.28 -2.96 -5.56
C PRO A 39 -6.82 -1.56 -5.26
N MET A 40 -7.34 -1.33 -4.05
CA MET A 40 -7.86 -0.02 -3.65
C MET A 40 -6.78 1.05 -3.46
N ALA A 41 -5.53 0.65 -3.21
CA ALA A 41 -4.43 1.57 -2.96
C ALA A 41 -3.90 2.18 -4.27
N THR A 42 -3.43 3.42 -4.18
CA THR A 42 -2.83 4.17 -5.28
C THR A 42 -1.39 4.58 -4.97
N GLY A 43 -0.71 5.17 -5.94
CA GLY A 43 0.57 5.84 -5.74
C GLY A 43 1.79 5.03 -6.15
N VAL A 44 2.92 5.39 -5.59
CA VAL A 44 4.27 4.96 -6.01
C VAL A 44 4.43 3.45 -6.03
N LEU A 45 4.58 2.89 -7.22
CA LEU A 45 4.90 1.48 -7.46
C LEU A 45 6.17 1.38 -8.30
N PRO A 46 7.35 1.15 -7.68
CA PRO A 46 8.58 0.91 -8.44
C PRO A 46 8.48 -0.42 -9.20
N VAL A 47 8.64 -0.34 -10.52
CA VAL A 47 8.61 -1.49 -11.43
C VAL A 47 9.99 -1.70 -12.02
N PHE A 48 10.57 -2.86 -11.77
CA PHE A 48 11.90 -3.27 -12.19
C PHE A 48 11.82 -4.02 -13.51
N VAL A 49 12.58 -3.58 -14.51
CA VAL A 49 12.56 -4.09 -15.89
C VAL A 49 13.88 -4.76 -16.25
N GLY A 50 13.83 -5.92 -16.87
CA GLY A 50 14.99 -6.63 -17.36
C GLY A 50 15.95 -7.08 -16.23
N ARG A 51 17.24 -6.74 -16.33
CA ARG A 51 18.24 -7.13 -15.32
C ARG A 51 18.01 -6.46 -13.97
N ALA A 52 17.34 -5.31 -13.94
CA ALA A 52 17.03 -4.58 -12.70
C ALA A 52 16.13 -5.40 -11.76
N THR A 53 15.41 -6.41 -12.26
CA THR A 53 14.58 -7.30 -11.39
C THR A 53 15.38 -7.99 -10.26
N ARG A 54 16.71 -8.09 -10.39
CA ARG A 54 17.59 -8.59 -9.30
C ARG A 54 17.62 -7.66 -8.10
N GLY A 55 17.29 -6.37 -8.29
CA GLY A 55 17.24 -5.36 -7.24
C GLY A 55 15.97 -5.41 -6.38
N VAL A 56 14.92 -6.13 -6.81
CA VAL A 56 13.63 -6.19 -6.11
C VAL A 56 13.80 -6.62 -4.65
N GLU A 57 14.60 -7.66 -4.41
CA GLU A 57 14.84 -8.21 -3.07
C GLU A 57 15.47 -7.16 -2.12
N PHE A 58 16.43 -6.39 -2.61
CA PHE A 58 17.05 -5.30 -1.82
C PHE A 58 16.04 -4.20 -1.53
N PHE A 59 15.18 -3.88 -2.49
CA PHE A 59 14.19 -2.83 -2.36
C PHE A 59 13.03 -3.20 -1.42
N GLU A 60 12.75 -4.49 -1.20
CA GLU A 60 11.72 -4.93 -0.24
C GLU A 60 11.97 -4.39 1.17
N HIS A 61 13.23 -4.12 1.54
CA HIS A 61 13.62 -3.59 2.84
C HIS A 61 13.43 -2.08 3.00
N ALA A 62 13.21 -1.35 1.92
CA ALA A 62 13.06 0.09 1.95
C ALA A 62 11.83 0.52 2.77
N GLU A 63 11.94 1.67 3.44
CA GLU A 63 10.82 2.33 4.12
C GLU A 63 9.79 2.81 3.10
N LYS A 64 8.56 2.96 3.53
CA LYS A 64 7.46 3.49 2.72
C LYS A 64 6.72 4.57 3.51
N THR A 65 6.27 5.60 2.79
CA THR A 65 5.38 6.61 3.35
C THR A 65 4.03 6.54 2.65
N TYR A 66 2.98 6.58 3.46
CA TYR A 66 1.60 6.51 3.00
C TYR A 66 0.82 7.71 3.52
N GLU A 67 -0.16 8.16 2.73
CA GLU A 67 -1.31 8.90 3.21
C GLU A 67 -2.52 7.98 3.18
N THR A 68 -3.26 7.95 4.30
CA THR A 68 -4.42 7.09 4.47
C THR A 68 -5.56 7.84 5.10
N VAL A 69 -6.79 7.43 4.77
CA VAL A 69 -7.99 7.86 5.47
C VAL A 69 -8.51 6.67 6.27
N LEU A 70 -8.51 6.82 7.58
CA LEU A 70 -9.13 5.90 8.52
C LEU A 70 -10.59 6.30 8.69
N ARG A 71 -11.53 5.41 8.39
CA ARG A 71 -12.94 5.52 8.71
C ARG A 71 -13.18 4.97 10.11
N LEU A 72 -13.63 5.81 11.03
CA LEU A 72 -14.02 5.45 12.40
C LEU A 72 -15.46 4.95 12.46
N GLY A 73 -15.75 4.17 13.46
CA GLY A 73 -17.10 3.66 13.74
C GLY A 73 -17.49 2.44 12.91
N LEU A 74 -16.67 2.00 11.95
CA LEU A 74 -16.93 0.89 11.06
C LEU A 74 -15.82 -0.15 11.14
N THR A 75 -16.15 -1.41 11.38
CA THR A 75 -15.22 -2.55 11.32
C THR A 75 -15.65 -3.49 10.21
N THR A 76 -14.71 -3.92 9.37
CA THR A 76 -14.94 -4.84 8.24
C THR A 76 -14.03 -6.07 8.33
N ASP A 77 -14.38 -7.13 7.63
CA ASP A 77 -13.63 -8.39 7.59
C ASP A 77 -12.27 -8.26 6.86
N THR A 78 -12.15 -7.32 5.91
CA THR A 78 -10.90 -7.04 5.18
C THR A 78 -10.05 -5.95 5.80
N GLU A 79 -10.53 -5.30 6.88
CA GLU A 79 -9.91 -4.14 7.54
C GLU A 79 -9.88 -2.88 6.64
N ASP A 80 -10.65 -2.87 5.55
CA ASP A 80 -10.87 -1.74 4.64
C ASP A 80 -12.34 -1.62 4.23
N VAL A 81 -12.74 -0.49 3.64
CA VAL A 81 -14.16 -0.21 3.29
C VAL A 81 -14.71 -1.09 2.15
N TRP A 82 -13.90 -1.94 1.52
CA TRP A 82 -14.37 -2.85 0.48
C TRP A 82 -14.83 -4.20 1.05
N GLY A 83 -14.57 -4.46 2.33
CA GLY A 83 -15.02 -5.65 3.03
C GLY A 83 -16.47 -5.58 3.49
N GLU A 84 -16.96 -6.73 3.95
CA GLU A 84 -18.27 -6.81 4.57
C GLU A 84 -18.24 -6.19 5.97
N THR A 85 -19.30 -5.44 6.32
CA THR A 85 -19.44 -4.83 7.65
C THR A 85 -19.59 -5.90 8.72
N VAL A 86 -18.68 -5.89 9.69
CA VAL A 86 -18.70 -6.77 10.87
C VAL A 86 -19.39 -6.07 12.05
N ALA A 87 -19.09 -4.78 12.26
CA ALA A 87 -19.66 -4.00 13.36
C ALA A 87 -19.68 -2.51 13.02
N GLU A 88 -20.67 -1.81 13.58
CA GLU A 88 -20.73 -0.35 13.64
C GLU A 88 -20.86 0.10 15.10
N ARG A 89 -20.14 1.17 15.46
CA ARG A 89 -20.12 1.73 16.82
C ARG A 89 -20.13 3.25 16.77
N PRO A 90 -20.72 3.92 17.79
CA PRO A 90 -20.64 5.38 17.90
C PRO A 90 -19.17 5.85 17.95
N VAL A 91 -18.92 7.01 17.36
CA VAL A 91 -17.60 7.65 17.35
C VAL A 91 -17.59 8.75 18.40
N GLU A 92 -16.93 8.45 19.52
CA GLU A 92 -16.83 9.37 20.67
C GLU A 92 -15.41 9.30 21.23
N PHE A 93 -14.66 10.38 21.13
CA PHE A 93 -13.34 10.52 21.76
C PHE A 93 -12.99 12.00 21.94
N THR A 94 -12.06 12.29 22.85
CA THR A 94 -11.49 13.64 23.01
C THR A 94 -10.21 13.78 22.18
N ALA A 95 -9.80 15.03 21.91
CA ALA A 95 -8.55 15.31 21.21
C ALA A 95 -7.33 14.74 21.97
N GLU A 96 -7.35 14.81 23.30
CA GLU A 96 -6.30 14.26 24.16
C GLU A 96 -6.20 12.74 24.03
N LYS A 97 -7.36 12.04 23.98
CA LYS A 97 -7.41 10.59 23.79
C LYS A 97 -6.86 10.20 22.42
N LEU A 98 -7.23 10.94 21.37
CA LEU A 98 -6.73 10.72 20.03
C LEU A 98 -5.19 10.83 19.99
N GLU A 99 -4.62 11.90 20.54
CA GLU A 99 -3.16 12.07 20.53
C GLU A 99 -2.45 10.98 21.35
N GLN A 100 -2.98 10.60 22.51
CA GLN A 100 -2.43 9.48 23.30
C GLN A 100 -2.44 8.16 22.54
N VAL A 101 -3.52 7.89 21.80
CA VAL A 101 -3.63 6.68 20.96
C VAL A 101 -2.61 6.74 19.84
N LEU A 102 -2.52 7.84 19.09
CA LEU A 102 -1.56 7.97 17.99
C LEU A 102 -0.12 7.85 18.49
N GLU A 103 0.21 8.43 19.66
CA GLU A 103 1.54 8.30 20.28
C GLU A 103 1.88 6.84 20.57
N SER A 104 0.93 6.04 21.05
CA SER A 104 1.15 4.62 21.38
C SER A 104 1.47 3.75 20.15
N PHE A 105 1.18 4.23 18.95
CA PHE A 105 1.51 3.52 17.69
C PHE A 105 2.82 3.98 17.07
N ARG A 106 3.51 4.99 17.62
CA ARG A 106 4.83 5.43 17.14
C ARG A 106 5.94 4.54 17.67
N GLY A 107 7.01 4.34 16.90
CA GLY A 107 8.14 3.49 17.27
C GLY A 107 7.94 2.02 16.93
N GLU A 108 8.56 1.15 17.71
CA GLU A 108 8.48 -0.30 17.52
C GLU A 108 7.20 -0.85 18.15
N ILE A 109 6.38 -1.50 17.35
CA ILE A 109 5.13 -2.13 17.77
C ILE A 109 4.99 -3.53 17.16
N PHE A 110 4.07 -4.32 17.70
CA PHE A 110 3.71 -5.62 17.13
C PHE A 110 2.38 -5.52 16.40
N GLN A 111 2.32 -6.08 15.20
CA GLN A 111 1.12 -6.11 14.38
C GLN A 111 0.79 -7.55 14.00
N ILE A 112 -0.47 -7.96 14.15
CA ILE A 112 -0.98 -9.23 13.63
C ILE A 112 -1.35 -9.00 12.16
N PRO A 113 -0.67 -9.65 11.20
CA PRO A 113 -0.98 -9.45 9.78
C PRO A 113 -2.42 -9.80 9.45
N PRO A 114 -3.09 -9.09 8.50
CA PRO A 114 -4.45 -9.41 8.13
C PRO A 114 -4.54 -10.75 7.38
N MET A 115 -5.72 -11.41 7.43
CA MET A 115 -5.97 -12.63 6.66
C MET A 115 -5.87 -12.35 5.15
N TYR A 116 -6.31 -11.20 4.70
CA TYR A 116 -6.18 -10.78 3.29
C TYR A 116 -4.78 -10.23 2.99
N SER A 117 -3.77 -11.10 3.10
CA SER A 117 -2.37 -10.77 2.78
C SER A 117 -1.68 -11.85 1.95
N ALA A 118 -0.56 -11.47 1.31
CA ALA A 118 0.27 -12.39 0.51
C ALA A 118 1.19 -13.29 1.38
N LEU A 119 1.17 -13.13 2.70
CA LEU A 119 1.94 -13.97 3.61
C LEU A 119 1.54 -15.43 3.49
N LYS A 120 2.53 -16.32 3.62
CA LYS A 120 2.31 -17.76 3.56
C LYS A 120 2.38 -18.37 4.96
N VAL A 121 1.40 -19.22 5.27
CA VAL A 121 1.41 -20.11 6.43
C VAL A 121 1.29 -21.55 5.90
N ASN A 122 2.21 -22.41 6.28
CA ASN A 122 2.28 -23.80 5.78
C ASN A 122 2.25 -23.91 4.25
N GLY A 123 2.94 -22.97 3.56
CA GLY A 123 3.04 -22.94 2.10
C GLY A 123 1.85 -22.33 1.34
N GLN A 124 0.73 -22.01 2.03
CA GLN A 124 -0.48 -21.41 1.44
C GLN A 124 -0.55 -19.92 1.79
N LYS A 125 -0.97 -19.09 0.84
CA LYS A 125 -1.18 -17.65 1.10
C LYS A 125 -2.39 -17.45 2.00
N LEU A 126 -2.29 -16.51 2.95
CA LEU A 126 -3.39 -16.17 3.86
C LEU A 126 -4.63 -15.70 3.09
N CYS A 127 -4.48 -14.89 2.05
CA CYS A 127 -5.60 -14.44 1.22
C CYS A 127 -6.33 -15.58 0.49
N ASP A 128 -5.64 -16.66 0.14
CA ASP A 128 -6.27 -17.83 -0.51
C ASP A 128 -7.05 -18.67 0.51
N LEU A 129 -6.62 -18.68 1.77
CA LEU A 129 -7.33 -19.30 2.88
C LEU A 129 -8.56 -18.47 3.27
N ALA A 130 -8.42 -17.14 3.37
CA ALA A 130 -9.51 -16.23 3.67
C ALA A 130 -10.67 -16.34 2.66
N ARG A 131 -10.37 -16.36 1.37
CA ARG A 131 -11.37 -16.56 0.30
C ARG A 131 -12.11 -17.90 0.39
N LYS A 132 -11.55 -18.89 1.08
CA LYS A 132 -12.18 -20.18 1.36
C LYS A 132 -12.90 -20.22 2.71
N GLY A 133 -13.06 -19.07 3.37
CA GLY A 133 -13.66 -18.95 4.69
C GLY A 133 -12.83 -19.59 5.81
N ARG A 134 -11.52 -19.80 5.58
CA ARG A 134 -10.62 -20.39 6.59
C ARG A 134 -9.80 -19.32 7.27
N GLU A 135 -9.95 -19.22 8.57
CA GLU A 135 -9.08 -18.42 9.41
C GLU A 135 -7.99 -19.29 10.03
N VAL A 136 -6.77 -18.76 10.11
CA VAL A 136 -5.61 -19.41 10.74
C VAL A 136 -4.96 -18.46 11.74
N GLU A 137 -4.37 -19.04 12.77
CA GLU A 137 -3.60 -18.28 13.75
C GLU A 137 -2.42 -17.57 13.07
N ARG A 138 -2.27 -16.28 13.37
CA ARG A 138 -1.20 -15.42 12.85
C ARG A 138 -0.40 -14.88 14.03
N LYS A 139 0.91 -15.07 13.96
CA LYS A 139 1.80 -14.57 15.00
C LYS A 139 2.02 -13.06 14.82
N PRO A 140 2.02 -12.27 15.91
CA PRO A 140 2.43 -10.87 15.86
C PRO A 140 3.83 -10.74 15.26
N ARG A 141 4.05 -9.70 14.46
CA ARG A 141 5.33 -9.38 13.84
C ARG A 141 5.78 -7.99 14.24
N PRO A 142 7.06 -7.81 14.56
CA PRO A 142 7.57 -6.49 14.86
C PRO A 142 7.58 -5.64 13.59
N ILE A 143 7.13 -4.40 13.73
CA ILE A 143 7.19 -3.34 12.73
C ILE A 143 7.59 -2.04 13.41
N THR A 144 8.04 -1.06 12.62
CA THR A 144 8.38 0.26 13.15
C THR A 144 7.58 1.32 12.42
N ILE A 145 6.86 2.14 13.17
CA ILE A 145 6.22 3.36 12.68
C ILE A 145 7.15 4.53 12.99
N HIS A 146 7.91 4.97 11.98
CA HIS A 146 8.89 6.06 12.14
C HIS A 146 8.23 7.42 12.29
N GLU A 147 7.06 7.58 11.64
CA GLU A 147 6.25 8.80 11.70
C GLU A 147 4.78 8.43 11.60
N LEU A 148 3.97 9.04 12.47
CA LEU A 148 2.51 8.99 12.41
C LEU A 148 1.98 10.38 12.70
N THR A 149 1.55 11.09 11.65
CA THR A 149 1.10 12.47 11.70
C THR A 149 -0.37 12.56 11.36
N LEU A 150 -1.14 13.22 12.22
CA LEU A 150 -2.53 13.56 11.96
C LEU A 150 -2.59 14.77 11.02
N LEU A 151 -3.18 14.61 9.84
CA LEU A 151 -3.31 15.66 8.84
C LEU A 151 -4.67 16.37 8.93
N GLU A 152 -5.73 15.61 9.22
CA GLU A 152 -7.09 16.12 9.25
C GLU A 152 -7.98 15.24 10.13
N VAL A 153 -8.95 15.85 10.79
CA VAL A 153 -9.99 15.18 11.58
C VAL A 153 -11.34 15.66 11.10
N THR A 154 -12.25 14.73 10.83
CA THR A 154 -13.68 15.02 10.66
C THR A 154 -14.48 14.22 11.69
N ASP A 155 -15.81 14.30 11.67
CA ASP A 155 -16.67 13.61 12.64
C ASP A 155 -16.41 12.09 12.71
N ASN A 156 -16.04 11.47 11.58
CA ASN A 156 -15.88 10.03 11.49
C ASN A 156 -14.69 9.59 10.64
N THR A 157 -13.77 10.48 10.29
CA THR A 157 -12.52 10.11 9.58
C THR A 157 -11.30 10.81 10.14
N LEU A 158 -10.16 10.10 10.09
CA LEU A 158 -8.83 10.65 10.35
C LEU A 158 -8.00 10.50 9.08
N ARG A 159 -7.42 11.59 8.59
CA ARG A 159 -6.40 11.54 7.55
C ARG A 159 -5.04 11.53 8.19
N LEU A 160 -4.26 10.50 7.89
CA LEU A 160 -2.97 10.24 8.53
C LEU A 160 -1.87 10.14 7.48
N ARG A 161 -0.67 10.63 7.81
CA ARG A 161 0.57 10.32 7.11
C ARG A 161 1.37 9.35 7.96
N VAL A 162 1.84 8.27 7.35
CA VAL A 162 2.52 7.16 8.04
C VAL A 162 3.81 6.83 7.30
N ARG A 163 4.97 7.01 7.94
CA ARG A 163 6.25 6.47 7.46
C ARG A 163 6.60 5.24 8.30
N CYS A 164 6.83 4.12 7.65
CA CYS A 164 6.96 2.84 8.34
C CYS A 164 7.96 1.89 7.67
N SER A 165 8.38 0.91 8.46
CA SER A 165 9.22 -0.20 8.02
C SER A 165 8.49 -1.14 7.05
N LYS A 166 9.25 -2.03 6.40
CA LYS A 166 8.69 -3.11 5.60
C LYS A 166 7.72 -3.97 6.42
N GLY A 167 6.75 -4.57 5.75
CA GLY A 167 5.82 -5.53 6.35
C GLY A 167 4.70 -4.90 7.17
N THR A 168 4.63 -3.58 7.26
CA THR A 168 3.55 -2.84 7.89
C THR A 168 2.29 -2.91 7.02
N TYR A 169 1.17 -3.27 7.63
CA TYR A 169 -0.16 -3.26 7.01
C TYR A 169 -0.93 -2.02 7.49
N ILE A 170 -1.13 -1.06 6.60
CA ILE A 170 -1.85 0.18 6.94
C ILE A 170 -3.32 -0.10 7.27
N ARG A 171 -3.94 -1.10 6.64
CA ARG A 171 -5.29 -1.57 6.99
C ARG A 171 -5.38 -1.98 8.46
N THR A 172 -4.46 -2.81 8.91
CA THR A 172 -4.39 -3.25 10.30
C THR A 172 -4.07 -2.09 11.25
N LEU A 173 -3.19 -1.16 10.87
CA LEU A 173 -2.92 0.04 11.67
C LEU A 173 -4.20 0.88 11.84
N CYS A 174 -4.97 1.08 10.79
CA CYS A 174 -6.25 1.80 10.86
C CYS A 174 -7.25 1.10 11.80
N LYS A 175 -7.39 -0.22 11.67
CA LYS A 175 -8.24 -1.02 12.56
C LYS A 175 -7.79 -0.88 14.01
N ASP A 176 -6.50 -1.08 14.29
CA ASP A 176 -5.95 -1.08 15.65
C ASP A 176 -6.08 0.31 16.32
N ILE A 177 -5.89 1.41 15.57
CA ILE A 177 -6.16 2.77 16.05
C ILE A 177 -7.65 2.95 16.39
N GLY A 178 -8.56 2.50 15.52
CA GLY A 178 -10.00 2.57 15.78
C GLY A 178 -10.44 1.77 17.01
N GLU A 179 -9.88 0.58 17.20
CA GLU A 179 -10.12 -0.25 18.39
C GLU A 179 -9.56 0.42 19.66
N ALA A 180 -8.37 1.03 19.61
CA ALA A 180 -7.78 1.75 20.74
C ALA A 180 -8.59 3.01 21.13
N LEU A 181 -9.26 3.64 20.16
CA LEU A 181 -10.21 4.73 20.41
C LEU A 181 -11.53 4.21 21.02
N GLY A 182 -11.86 2.92 20.86
CA GLY A 182 -13.06 2.27 21.38
C GLY A 182 -14.23 2.19 20.38
N CYS A 183 -14.13 2.86 19.24
CA CYS A 183 -15.20 2.91 18.24
C CYS A 183 -15.02 1.94 17.08
N GLY A 184 -13.85 1.28 16.96
CA GLY A 184 -13.48 0.52 15.77
C GLY A 184 -13.11 1.41 14.60
N GLY A 185 -12.55 0.79 13.56
CA GLY A 185 -12.16 1.52 12.36
C GLY A 185 -11.70 0.60 11.24
N CYS A 186 -11.70 1.13 10.01
CA CYS A 186 -11.15 0.46 8.84
C CYS A 186 -10.53 1.48 7.89
N MET A 187 -9.66 1.02 7.00
CA MET A 187 -9.02 1.87 6.01
C MET A 187 -9.99 2.25 4.89
N ALA A 188 -10.22 3.53 4.66
CA ALA A 188 -11.09 4.02 3.59
C ALA A 188 -10.31 4.37 2.32
N GLN A 189 -9.10 4.92 2.44
CA GLN A 189 -8.23 5.27 1.32
C GLN A 189 -6.79 5.02 1.67
N LEU A 190 -5.99 4.69 0.64
CA LEU A 190 -4.54 4.52 0.79
C LEU A 190 -3.82 5.03 -0.46
N ARG A 191 -2.85 5.93 -0.26
CA ARG A 191 -1.93 6.38 -1.28
C ARG A 191 -0.50 6.23 -0.78
N ARG A 192 0.33 5.49 -1.49
CA ARG A 192 1.77 5.43 -1.19
C ARG A 192 2.46 6.62 -1.85
N VAL A 193 2.98 7.54 -1.04
CA VAL A 193 3.63 8.77 -1.51
C VAL A 193 5.13 8.61 -1.71
N THR A 194 5.76 7.67 -0.95
CA THR A 194 7.16 7.30 -1.19
C THR A 194 7.38 5.79 -1.04
N ALA A 195 8.39 5.27 -1.74
CA ALA A 195 8.88 3.91 -1.59
C ALA A 195 10.40 3.92 -1.75
N GLY A 196 11.14 3.77 -0.62
CA GLY A 196 12.57 4.02 -0.57
C GLY A 196 12.88 5.48 -0.95
N GLU A 197 13.77 5.65 -1.91
CA GLU A 197 14.14 6.97 -2.45
C GLU A 197 13.15 7.55 -3.47
N TYR A 198 12.22 6.73 -3.98
CA TYR A 198 11.28 7.15 -5.03
C TYR A 198 10.05 7.83 -4.45
N THR A 199 9.66 8.94 -5.08
CA THR A 199 8.55 9.80 -4.66
C THR A 199 7.42 9.80 -5.68
N ILE A 200 6.27 10.35 -5.28
CA ILE A 200 5.10 10.44 -6.17
C ILE A 200 5.33 11.45 -7.30
N GLU A 201 6.14 12.48 -7.06
CA GLU A 201 6.49 13.50 -8.04
C GLU A 201 7.33 12.94 -9.19
N GLU A 202 8.07 11.84 -8.95
CA GLU A 202 8.88 11.14 -9.96
C GLU A 202 8.08 10.06 -10.70
N SER A 203 6.85 9.80 -10.28
CA SER A 203 6.04 8.72 -10.85
C SER A 203 5.31 9.15 -12.13
N VAL A 204 5.14 8.17 -13.01
CA VAL A 204 4.37 8.33 -14.25
C VAL A 204 3.02 7.64 -14.08
N PRO A 205 1.89 8.30 -14.37
CA PRO A 205 0.58 7.64 -14.41
C PRO A 205 0.59 6.40 -15.30
N LEU A 206 0.01 5.30 -14.80
CA LEU A 206 -0.02 4.04 -15.56
C LEU A 206 -0.58 4.24 -16.97
N GLN A 207 -1.63 5.06 -17.12
CA GLN A 207 -2.29 5.29 -18.41
C GLN A 207 -1.32 5.88 -19.45
N GLU A 208 -0.46 6.81 -19.07
CA GLU A 208 0.55 7.39 -19.99
C GLU A 208 1.53 6.32 -20.53
N LEU A 209 1.91 5.37 -19.67
CA LEU A 209 2.77 4.26 -20.08
C LEU A 209 2.05 3.30 -21.06
N LEU A 210 0.74 3.10 -20.87
CA LEU A 210 -0.07 2.25 -21.73
C LEU A 210 -0.35 2.93 -23.10
N ASP A 211 -0.56 4.23 -23.12
CA ASP A 211 -0.80 5.00 -24.35
C ASP A 211 0.45 5.08 -25.23
N ALA A 212 1.64 5.03 -24.64
CA ALA A 212 2.90 4.95 -25.38
C ALA A 212 3.08 3.64 -26.16
N GLU A 213 2.28 2.60 -25.89
CA GLU A 213 2.22 1.36 -26.70
C GLU A 213 1.50 1.57 -28.05
N ASN A 214 0.67 2.63 -28.19
CA ASN A 214 -0.10 2.93 -29.40
C ASN A 214 0.54 4.09 -30.16
N PRO A 215 1.29 3.83 -31.27
CA PRO A 215 1.98 4.90 -32.04
C PRO A 215 1.02 5.94 -32.66
N GLU A 216 -0.27 5.64 -32.74
CA GLU A 216 -1.28 6.54 -33.28
C GLU A 216 -1.67 7.68 -32.32
N ASN A 217 -1.36 7.55 -31.03
CA ASN A 217 -1.69 8.54 -29.99
C ASN A 217 -0.50 9.40 -29.52
N THR A 218 0.70 9.16 -30.04
CA THR A 218 1.89 9.91 -29.64
C THR A 218 2.10 11.16 -30.49
N SER A 219 1.38 12.22 -30.20
CA SER A 219 1.76 13.59 -30.62
C SER A 219 2.82 14.22 -29.69
N GLY A 220 3.44 13.46 -28.80
CA GLY A 220 4.46 13.90 -27.88
C GLY A 220 5.62 12.93 -27.83
N VAL A 221 6.82 13.42 -28.15
CA VAL A 221 8.10 12.69 -28.00
C VAL A 221 8.26 12.24 -26.56
N TRP A 222 8.13 10.93 -26.33
CA TRP A 222 8.45 10.32 -25.04
C TRP A 222 9.97 10.40 -24.83
N THR A 223 10.42 11.36 -24.06
CA THR A 223 11.79 11.38 -23.55
C THR A 223 11.81 10.56 -22.26
N PRO A 224 12.72 9.58 -22.09
CA PRO A 224 12.81 8.76 -20.90
C PRO A 224 13.41 9.55 -19.72
N CYS A 225 12.78 10.67 -19.32
CA CYS A 225 13.23 11.49 -18.19
C CYS A 225 12.92 10.90 -16.82
N SER A 226 12.08 9.87 -16.74
CA SER A 226 11.69 9.20 -15.47
C SER A 226 12.17 7.76 -15.38
N VAL A 227 13.00 7.30 -16.30
CA VAL A 227 13.62 5.97 -16.20
C VAL A 227 15.02 6.14 -15.67
N THR A 228 15.21 5.97 -14.36
CA THR A 228 16.55 5.88 -13.79
C THR A 228 17.21 4.61 -14.31
N ILE A 229 18.03 4.75 -15.34
CA ILE A 229 18.83 3.64 -15.86
C ILE A 229 20.00 3.45 -14.92
N LEU A 230 19.91 2.44 -14.06
CA LEU A 230 21.07 1.95 -13.35
C LEU A 230 22.03 1.33 -14.39
N LYS A 231 23.16 1.98 -14.62
CA LYS A 231 24.27 1.47 -15.47
C LYS A 231 24.97 0.31 -14.82
#